data_3f0498810ad69fb4805ea85d331ae685
#
_entry.id   3f0498810ad69fb4805ea85d331ae685
#
_cell.length_a   1.000
_cell.length_b   1.000
_cell.length_c   1.000
_cell.angle_alpha   90.00
_cell.angle_beta   90.00
_cell.angle_gamma   90.00
#
_symmetry.space_group_name_H-M   'P 1'
#
loop_
_entity.id
_entity.type
_entity.pdbx_description
1 polymer ?
#
loop_
_entity_poly.entity_id
_entity_poly.type
_entity_poly.pdbx_seq_one_letter_code
_entity_poly.pdbx_strand_id
1 'polypeptide(L)'
;MPTYKKPVFIVGMPRSGTTLIQGILCNTGEYFPIPETHFFVRATHGLPEDNLSKRDRKRIQHKLFKKSRIKLDPGLPEYLTTQKDIFEHVINQFNPEGTCTFLEKTPRHVFFYSKILEYYPDAKFICMIREPKNVVSSQLKNSPIENKSLIRLSLLYKKIAAAIVKIRNNNNVFFIKYEDLTTETELILRHTCKFLNITFHPKLVDNVAAPLGIVSEHEFWKNKNVKVETIQNNNPDKWKEALDNNQENLVNFITKSYAAQFGYVLTYNWKAIYKGFLHDTKKLLSPREFKRFFSNTHG
;
A
#
# COMPACT_ATOMS: atom_id res chain seq x y z
N MET A 1 -26.24 3.75 10.17
CA MET A 1 -25.01 4.14 9.45
C MET A 1 -25.17 3.81 7.98
N PRO A 2 -24.70 4.61 7.06
CA PRO A 2 -24.78 4.29 5.64
C PRO A 2 -24.03 2.97 5.38
N THR A 3 -24.68 2.03 4.71
CA THR A 3 -24.05 0.77 4.31
C THR A 3 -23.33 1.02 2.99
N TYR A 4 -22.01 1.08 3.00
CA TYR A 4 -21.22 1.25 1.80
C TYR A 4 -21.30 0.01 0.91
N LYS A 5 -21.84 0.16 -0.29
CA LYS A 5 -21.92 -0.92 -1.28
C LYS A 5 -20.66 -0.89 -2.16
N LYS A 6 -20.06 -2.06 -2.35
CA LYS A 6 -18.90 -2.27 -3.25
C LYS A 6 -17.72 -1.32 -3.01
N PRO A 7 -17.21 -1.18 -1.76
CA PRO A 7 -16.03 -0.36 -1.53
C PRO A 7 -14.82 -0.93 -2.26
N VAL A 8 -13.86 -0.04 -2.59
CA VAL A 8 -12.63 -0.43 -3.28
C VAL A 8 -11.44 -0.28 -2.34
N PHE A 9 -10.63 -1.33 -2.27
CA PHE A 9 -9.38 -1.35 -1.52
C PHE A 9 -8.19 -1.46 -2.46
N ILE A 10 -7.29 -0.48 -2.43
CA ILE A 10 -6.01 -0.56 -3.14
C ILE A 10 -4.97 -1.14 -2.19
N VAL A 11 -4.54 -2.35 -2.51
CA VAL A 11 -3.61 -3.15 -1.71
C VAL A 11 -2.36 -3.55 -2.51
N GLY A 12 -1.43 -4.27 -1.91
CA GLY A 12 -0.29 -4.85 -2.61
C GLY A 12 1.06 -4.32 -2.15
N MET A 13 1.97 -4.10 -3.09
CA MET A 13 3.33 -3.64 -2.75
C MET A 13 3.35 -2.14 -2.41
N PRO A 14 3.93 -1.73 -1.28
CA PRO A 14 4.25 -0.32 -1.06
C PRO A 14 5.19 0.18 -2.16
N ARG A 15 5.04 1.42 -2.59
CA ARG A 15 5.89 2.04 -3.63
C ARG A 15 5.69 1.47 -5.05
N SER A 16 4.54 0.87 -5.29
CA SER A 16 4.15 0.31 -6.60
C SER A 16 3.11 1.15 -7.34
N GLY A 17 3.02 2.45 -7.07
CA GLY A 17 2.06 3.32 -7.74
C GLY A 17 0.64 3.30 -7.14
N THR A 18 0.48 2.80 -5.93
CA THR A 18 -0.85 2.74 -5.26
C THR A 18 -1.53 4.09 -5.11
N THR A 19 -0.76 5.17 -4.92
CA THR A 19 -1.35 6.53 -4.87
C THR A 19 -1.66 7.06 -6.26
N LEU A 20 -0.91 6.65 -7.27
CA LEU A 20 -1.18 7.00 -8.67
C LEU A 20 -2.55 6.45 -9.08
N ILE A 21 -2.76 5.16 -8.94
CA ILE A 21 -4.05 4.54 -9.31
C ILE A 21 -5.21 5.04 -8.43
N GLN A 22 -4.97 5.35 -7.15
CA GLN A 22 -5.96 5.99 -6.29
C GLN A 22 -6.39 7.34 -6.86
N GLY A 23 -5.43 8.21 -7.21
CA GLY A 23 -5.73 9.52 -7.80
C GLY A 23 -6.54 9.40 -9.09
N ILE A 24 -6.14 8.51 -10.00
CA ILE A 24 -6.86 8.27 -11.25
C ILE A 24 -8.30 7.83 -11.00
N LEU A 25 -8.51 6.84 -10.13
CA LEU A 25 -9.85 6.31 -9.86
C LEU A 25 -10.76 7.32 -9.15
N CYS A 26 -10.22 8.17 -8.29
CA CYS A 26 -10.99 9.22 -7.64
C CYS A 26 -11.42 10.33 -8.62
N ASN A 27 -10.67 10.53 -9.71
CA ASN A 27 -11.07 11.48 -10.77
C ASN A 27 -12.25 10.99 -11.62
N THR A 28 -12.74 9.78 -11.42
CA THR A 28 -14.00 9.31 -12.03
C THR A 28 -15.24 9.92 -11.39
N GLY A 29 -15.15 10.44 -10.16
CA GLY A 29 -16.28 10.88 -9.36
C GLY A 29 -17.07 9.76 -8.68
N GLU A 30 -16.76 8.49 -8.98
CA GLU A 30 -17.46 7.32 -8.42
C GLU A 30 -17.03 6.99 -6.98
N TYR A 31 -15.84 7.47 -6.59
CA TYR A 31 -15.23 7.16 -5.30
C TYR A 31 -14.75 8.41 -4.59
N PHE A 32 -14.97 8.47 -3.27
CA PHE A 32 -14.24 9.43 -2.47
C PHE A 32 -12.98 8.79 -1.88
N PRO A 33 -11.86 9.52 -1.89
CA PRO A 33 -10.58 9.01 -1.42
C PRO A 33 -10.46 9.03 0.09
N ILE A 34 -9.86 7.97 0.64
CA ILE A 34 -9.45 7.94 2.03
C ILE A 34 -7.92 7.86 2.10
N PRO A 35 -7.26 8.66 2.95
CA PRO A 35 -5.82 8.54 3.18
C PRO A 35 -5.46 7.17 3.76
N GLU A 36 -4.18 6.78 3.70
CA GLU A 36 -3.73 5.52 4.31
C GLU A 36 -4.14 5.43 5.78
N THR A 37 -5.15 4.63 6.07
CA THR A 37 -5.65 4.47 7.44
C THR A 37 -4.72 3.64 8.31
N HIS A 38 -4.02 2.68 7.72
CA HIS A 38 -3.32 1.62 8.43
C HIS A 38 -4.19 0.94 9.50
N PHE A 39 -5.50 0.94 9.32
CA PHE A 39 -6.45 0.54 10.33
C PHE A 39 -6.19 -0.89 10.81
N PHE A 40 -6.31 -1.87 9.92
CA PHE A 40 -6.11 -3.29 10.26
C PHE A 40 -4.65 -3.61 10.61
N VAL A 41 -3.69 -2.98 9.94
CA VAL A 41 -2.25 -3.26 10.13
C VAL A 41 -1.72 -2.76 11.47
N ARG A 42 -2.26 -1.64 11.98
CA ARG A 42 -1.65 -0.94 13.12
C ARG A 42 -2.66 -0.51 14.17
N ALA A 43 -3.77 0.09 13.78
CA ALA A 43 -4.69 0.68 14.72
C ALA A 43 -5.36 -0.40 15.59
N THR A 44 -5.86 -1.44 14.95
CA THR A 44 -6.59 -2.54 15.62
C THR A 44 -5.75 -3.77 15.91
N HIS A 45 -4.48 -3.81 15.48
CA HIS A 45 -3.63 -4.99 15.63
C HIS A 45 -3.52 -5.46 17.10
N GLY A 46 -3.84 -6.74 17.31
CA GLY A 46 -3.84 -7.38 18.63
C GLY A 46 -4.98 -6.93 19.56
N LEU A 47 -6.06 -6.35 19.01
CA LEU A 47 -7.28 -6.03 19.73
C LEU A 47 -8.40 -6.98 19.32
N PRO A 48 -9.39 -7.23 20.21
CA PRO A 48 -10.58 -7.98 19.85
C PRO A 48 -11.37 -7.27 18.75
N GLU A 49 -12.17 -8.01 18.00
CA GLU A 49 -13.01 -7.45 16.94
C GLU A 49 -14.22 -6.71 17.51
N ASP A 50 -14.80 -7.30 18.53
CA ASP A 50 -15.99 -6.82 19.21
C ASP A 50 -15.72 -6.52 20.69
N ASN A 51 -16.68 -5.87 21.36
CA ASN A 51 -16.61 -5.52 22.77
C ASN A 51 -15.36 -4.70 23.14
N LEU A 52 -14.98 -3.78 22.27
CA LEU A 52 -13.84 -2.89 22.49
C LEU A 52 -14.06 -2.02 23.72
N SER A 53 -13.13 -2.11 24.68
CA SER A 53 -13.14 -1.29 25.88
C SER A 53 -12.83 0.18 25.57
N LYS A 54 -13.10 1.08 26.52
CA LYS A 54 -12.67 2.49 26.44
C LYS A 54 -11.16 2.62 26.21
N ARG A 55 -10.35 1.72 26.80
CA ARG A 55 -8.89 1.69 26.63
C ARG A 55 -8.52 1.33 25.20
N ASP A 56 -9.21 0.35 24.59
CA ASP A 56 -8.96 -0.09 23.22
C ASP A 56 -9.31 1.02 22.22
N ARG A 57 -10.45 1.69 22.38
CA ARG A 57 -10.83 2.85 21.57
C ARG A 57 -9.80 3.97 21.63
N LYS A 58 -9.33 4.34 22.84
CA LYS A 58 -8.26 5.33 23.00
C LYS A 58 -6.96 4.90 22.30
N ARG A 59 -6.61 3.61 22.37
CA ARG A 59 -5.44 3.06 21.67
C ARG A 59 -5.59 3.15 20.17
N ILE A 60 -6.76 2.80 19.62
CA ILE A 60 -7.07 2.92 18.19
C ILE A 60 -6.96 4.39 17.76
N GLN A 61 -7.63 5.29 18.44
CA GLN A 61 -7.61 6.73 18.16
C GLN A 61 -6.17 7.28 18.14
N HIS A 62 -5.37 6.97 19.16
CA HIS A 62 -3.97 7.40 19.22
C HIS A 62 -3.15 6.87 18.04
N LYS A 63 -3.35 5.60 17.66
CA LYS A 63 -2.61 5.01 16.53
C LYS A 63 -3.04 5.57 15.19
N LEU A 64 -4.33 5.83 14.99
CA LEU A 64 -4.84 6.49 13.79
C LEU A 64 -4.25 7.89 13.67
N PHE A 65 -4.32 8.70 14.71
CA PHE A 65 -3.75 10.03 14.71
C PHE A 65 -2.22 10.02 14.48
N LYS A 66 -1.48 9.23 15.28
CA LYS A 66 0.00 9.21 15.21
C LYS A 66 0.55 8.64 13.92
N LYS A 67 -0.09 7.62 13.35
CA LYS A 67 0.47 6.84 12.21
C LYS A 67 -0.16 7.21 10.88
N SER A 68 -1.45 7.42 10.85
CA SER A 68 -2.19 7.77 9.64
C SER A 68 -2.47 9.27 9.57
N ARG A 69 -2.24 10.00 10.68
CA ARG A 69 -2.56 11.42 10.84
C ARG A 69 -4.03 11.76 10.61
N ILE A 70 -4.87 10.76 10.81
CA ILE A 70 -6.31 10.94 10.79
C ILE A 70 -6.71 11.53 12.13
N LYS A 71 -7.12 12.80 12.13
CA LYS A 71 -7.68 13.46 13.30
C LYS A 71 -9.17 13.19 13.34
N LEU A 72 -9.61 12.48 14.38
CA LEU A 72 -11.03 12.22 14.61
C LEU A 72 -11.61 13.34 15.47
N ASP A 73 -12.68 13.94 15.01
CA ASP A 73 -13.41 14.99 15.73
C ASP A 73 -14.88 14.56 15.82
N PRO A 74 -15.48 14.42 17.00
CA PRO A 74 -14.93 14.69 18.36
C PRO A 74 -14.16 13.52 19.01
N GLY A 75 -13.65 12.57 18.29
CA GLY A 75 -12.99 11.36 18.77
C GLY A 75 -13.81 10.10 18.49
N LEU A 76 -13.54 8.99 19.21
CA LEU A 76 -14.30 7.75 19.06
C LEU A 76 -15.40 7.67 20.11
N PRO A 77 -16.70 7.77 19.72
CA PRO A 77 -17.84 7.62 20.61
C PRO A 77 -17.83 6.31 21.40
N GLU A 78 -18.44 6.33 22.61
CA GLU A 78 -18.45 5.16 23.48
C GLU A 78 -19.32 4.00 22.97
N TYR A 79 -20.32 4.27 22.14
CA TYR A 79 -21.19 3.27 21.55
C TYR A 79 -20.52 2.47 20.42
N LEU A 80 -19.36 2.90 19.92
CA LEU A 80 -18.60 2.16 18.92
C LEU A 80 -17.81 1.04 19.60
N THR A 81 -18.40 -0.14 19.64
CA THR A 81 -17.84 -1.30 20.35
C THR A 81 -17.19 -2.33 19.45
N THR A 82 -17.33 -2.22 18.14
CA THR A 82 -16.67 -3.12 17.16
C THR A 82 -15.62 -2.41 16.33
N GLN A 83 -14.64 -3.17 15.81
CA GLN A 83 -13.66 -2.63 14.88
C GLN A 83 -14.32 -2.13 13.59
N LYS A 84 -15.38 -2.81 13.11
CA LYS A 84 -16.10 -2.42 11.91
C LYS A 84 -16.77 -1.05 12.10
N ASP A 85 -17.50 -0.85 13.20
CA ASP A 85 -18.17 0.43 13.48
C ASP A 85 -17.16 1.59 13.58
N ILE A 86 -16.00 1.34 14.22
CA ILE A 86 -14.95 2.35 14.30
C ILE A 86 -14.40 2.66 12.90
N PHE A 87 -14.18 1.64 12.06
CA PHE A 87 -13.69 1.85 10.71
C PHE A 87 -14.68 2.67 9.87
N GLU A 88 -15.98 2.33 9.93
CA GLU A 88 -17.03 3.07 9.24
C GLU A 88 -17.18 4.50 9.78
N HIS A 89 -17.06 4.69 11.09
CA HIS A 89 -17.03 6.03 11.67
C HIS A 89 -15.87 6.89 11.14
N VAL A 90 -14.67 6.31 11.03
CA VAL A 90 -13.51 6.99 10.42
C VAL A 90 -13.80 7.37 8.97
N ILE A 91 -14.36 6.45 8.18
CA ILE A 91 -14.67 6.67 6.77
C ILE A 91 -15.72 7.76 6.58
N ASN A 92 -16.78 7.74 7.41
CA ASN A 92 -17.85 8.73 7.35
C ASN A 92 -17.39 10.18 7.60
N GLN A 93 -16.28 10.36 8.31
CA GLN A 93 -15.70 11.71 8.49
C GLN A 93 -15.09 12.30 7.21
N PHE A 94 -14.74 11.45 6.23
CA PHE A 94 -14.26 11.89 4.91
C PHE A 94 -15.38 12.09 3.89
N ASN A 95 -16.55 11.50 4.11
CA ASN A 95 -17.72 11.64 3.25
C ASN A 95 -19.00 11.77 4.09
N PRO A 96 -19.20 12.89 4.77
CA PRO A 96 -20.36 13.08 5.65
C PRO A 96 -21.70 13.05 4.90
N GLU A 97 -21.71 13.38 3.63
CA GLU A 97 -22.91 13.37 2.78
C GLU A 97 -23.28 11.98 2.28
N GLY A 98 -22.35 11.01 2.33
CA GLY A 98 -22.62 9.62 1.91
C GLY A 98 -22.96 9.44 0.44
N THR A 99 -22.55 10.38 -0.42
CA THR A 99 -22.96 10.46 -1.83
C THR A 99 -22.37 9.38 -2.72
N CYS A 100 -21.20 8.87 -2.38
CA CYS A 100 -20.52 7.82 -3.15
C CYS A 100 -19.82 6.81 -2.24
N THR A 101 -19.36 5.70 -2.81
CA THR A 101 -18.60 4.70 -2.05
C THR A 101 -17.15 5.11 -1.84
N PHE A 102 -16.47 4.48 -0.90
CA PHE A 102 -15.09 4.84 -0.59
C PHE A 102 -14.06 4.02 -1.37
N LEU A 103 -12.89 4.64 -1.54
CA LEU A 103 -11.69 4.01 -2.04
C LEU A 103 -10.57 4.18 -1.00
N GLU A 104 -10.27 3.09 -0.29
CA GLU A 104 -9.22 3.05 0.73
C GLU A 104 -7.91 2.52 0.16
N LYS A 105 -6.80 3.18 0.46
CA LYS A 105 -5.49 2.78 -0.03
C LYS A 105 -4.52 2.60 1.13
N THR A 106 -4.36 1.37 1.58
CA THR A 106 -3.29 0.94 2.47
C THR A 106 -2.67 -0.34 1.91
N PRO A 107 -1.51 -0.29 1.26
CA PRO A 107 -0.93 -1.45 0.56
C PRO A 107 -0.88 -2.72 1.42
N ARG A 108 -0.55 -2.60 2.70
CA ARG A 108 -0.43 -3.73 3.63
C ARG A 108 -1.77 -4.30 4.10
N HIS A 109 -2.91 -3.71 3.74
CA HIS A 109 -4.22 -4.33 3.97
C HIS A 109 -4.41 -5.63 3.19
N VAL A 110 -3.52 -5.95 2.25
CA VAL A 110 -3.47 -7.27 1.61
C VAL A 110 -3.40 -8.43 2.60
N PHE A 111 -2.81 -8.24 3.78
CA PHE A 111 -2.77 -9.24 4.85
C PHE A 111 -4.12 -9.47 5.55
N PHE A 112 -5.06 -8.57 5.35
CA PHE A 112 -6.37 -8.55 6.00
C PHE A 112 -7.52 -8.73 4.99
N TYR A 113 -7.19 -9.30 3.82
CA TYR A 113 -8.16 -9.54 2.74
C TYR A 113 -9.43 -10.24 3.22
N SER A 114 -9.31 -11.39 3.91
CA SER A 114 -10.45 -12.15 4.40
C SER A 114 -11.28 -11.34 5.40
N LYS A 115 -10.63 -10.67 6.34
CA LYS A 115 -11.30 -9.81 7.32
C LYS A 115 -12.06 -8.64 6.67
N ILE A 116 -11.48 -8.04 5.65
CA ILE A 116 -12.16 -6.97 4.91
C ILE A 116 -13.41 -7.52 4.21
N LEU A 117 -13.35 -8.74 3.65
CA LEU A 117 -14.53 -9.38 3.04
C LEU A 117 -15.60 -9.77 4.05
N GLU A 118 -15.25 -10.11 5.29
CA GLU A 118 -16.22 -10.31 6.37
C GLU A 118 -17.00 -9.03 6.66
N TYR A 119 -16.33 -7.88 6.60
CA TYR A 119 -16.98 -6.58 6.80
C TYR A 119 -17.73 -6.08 5.56
N TYR A 120 -17.17 -6.33 4.37
CA TYR A 120 -17.65 -5.87 3.09
C TYR A 120 -17.61 -7.01 2.06
N PRO A 121 -18.62 -7.92 2.04
CA PRO A 121 -18.62 -9.07 1.12
C PRO A 121 -18.50 -8.71 -0.36
N ASP A 122 -19.00 -7.52 -0.74
CA ASP A 122 -18.95 -7.01 -2.11
C ASP A 122 -17.72 -6.14 -2.41
N ALA A 123 -16.73 -6.08 -1.49
CA ALA A 123 -15.53 -5.28 -1.69
C ALA A 123 -14.73 -5.75 -2.91
N LYS A 124 -14.20 -4.80 -3.68
CA LYS A 124 -13.26 -5.05 -4.76
C LYS A 124 -11.86 -4.60 -4.38
N PHE A 125 -10.87 -5.34 -4.87
CA PHE A 125 -9.47 -5.10 -4.54
C PHE A 125 -8.69 -4.82 -5.82
N ILE A 126 -8.01 -3.67 -5.86
CA ILE A 126 -6.97 -3.38 -6.85
C ILE A 126 -5.64 -3.71 -6.21
N CYS A 127 -4.98 -4.74 -6.72
CA CYS A 127 -3.73 -5.21 -6.15
C CYS A 127 -2.53 -4.77 -6.99
N MET A 128 -1.76 -3.82 -6.47
CA MET A 128 -0.60 -3.26 -7.16
C MET A 128 0.66 -4.06 -6.87
N ILE A 129 1.38 -4.41 -7.94
CA ILE A 129 2.69 -5.06 -7.88
C ILE A 129 3.71 -4.27 -8.67
N ARG A 130 4.99 -4.44 -8.35
CA ARG A 130 6.12 -3.79 -9.01
C ARG A 130 7.38 -4.63 -8.85
N GLU A 131 8.33 -4.47 -9.76
CA GLU A 131 9.62 -5.15 -9.72
C GLU A 131 10.34 -4.92 -8.37
N PRO A 132 10.91 -5.99 -7.75
CA PRO A 132 11.47 -5.93 -6.39
C PRO A 132 12.53 -4.84 -6.19
N LYS A 133 13.50 -4.73 -7.10
CA LYS A 133 14.58 -3.74 -6.97
C LYS A 133 14.05 -2.30 -6.98
N ASN A 134 13.02 -2.03 -7.77
CA ASN A 134 12.35 -0.72 -7.80
C ASN A 134 11.57 -0.43 -6.51
N VAL A 135 10.93 -1.43 -5.93
CA VAL A 135 10.24 -1.31 -4.64
C VAL A 135 11.24 -1.06 -3.51
N VAL A 136 12.28 -1.89 -3.42
CA VAL A 136 13.28 -1.82 -2.34
C VAL A 136 14.07 -0.52 -2.41
N SER A 137 14.55 -0.12 -3.59
CA SER A 137 15.28 1.14 -3.78
C SER A 137 14.43 2.37 -3.39
N SER A 138 13.17 2.38 -3.81
CA SER A 138 12.25 3.46 -3.43
C SER A 138 11.97 3.50 -1.93
N GLN A 139 11.93 2.36 -1.25
CA GLN A 139 11.79 2.31 0.21
C GLN A 139 13.05 2.78 0.94
N LEU A 140 14.23 2.53 0.38
CA LEU A 140 15.50 3.05 0.92
C LEU A 140 15.54 4.58 0.85
N LYS A 141 15.31 5.15 -0.34
CA LYS A 141 15.39 6.61 -0.57
C LYS A 141 14.38 7.41 0.23
N ASN A 142 13.16 6.90 0.36
CA ASN A 142 12.04 7.64 0.94
C ASN A 142 11.75 7.27 2.40
N SER A 143 12.72 6.76 3.10
CA SER A 143 12.59 6.49 4.52
C SER A 143 13.28 7.56 5.35
N PRO A 144 12.62 8.10 6.38
CA PRO A 144 13.28 8.95 7.38
C PRO A 144 14.25 8.17 8.27
N ILE A 145 14.42 6.88 8.03
CA ILE A 145 15.27 6.00 8.82
C ILE A 145 16.54 5.76 8.02
N GLU A 146 17.62 6.35 8.50
CA GLU A 146 18.97 6.04 8.07
C GLU A 146 19.28 4.55 8.32
N ASN A 147 20.04 3.93 7.42
CA ASN A 147 20.55 2.55 7.54
C ASN A 147 19.49 1.43 7.57
N LYS A 148 18.47 1.48 6.72
CA LYS A 148 17.60 0.32 6.53
C LYS A 148 18.36 -0.85 5.90
N SER A 149 18.16 -2.05 6.46
CA SER A 149 18.67 -3.28 5.89
C SER A 149 17.92 -3.66 4.60
N LEU A 150 18.66 -3.97 3.55
CA LEU A 150 18.14 -4.50 2.28
C LEU A 150 17.51 -5.87 2.47
N ILE A 151 18.13 -6.72 3.29
CA ILE A 151 17.61 -8.04 3.63
C ILE A 151 16.20 -7.89 4.20
N ARG A 152 16.03 -7.00 5.16
CA ARG A 152 14.72 -6.77 5.79
C ARG A 152 13.67 -6.26 4.80
N LEU A 153 14.03 -5.32 3.93
CA LEU A 153 13.11 -4.80 2.91
C LEU A 153 12.74 -5.89 1.89
N SER A 154 13.71 -6.70 1.48
CA SER A 154 13.49 -7.81 0.56
C SER A 154 12.63 -8.93 1.19
N LEU A 155 12.83 -9.23 2.47
CA LEU A 155 11.96 -10.17 3.20
C LEU A 155 10.55 -9.62 3.39
N LEU A 156 10.39 -8.32 3.61
CA LEU A 156 9.06 -7.69 3.63
C LEU A 156 8.39 -7.79 2.25
N TYR A 157 9.13 -7.57 1.15
CA TYR A 157 8.63 -7.82 -0.19
C TYR A 157 8.10 -9.26 -0.33
N LYS A 158 8.90 -10.26 0.07
CA LYS A 158 8.49 -11.68 0.03
C LYS A 158 7.21 -11.93 0.84
N LYS A 159 7.12 -11.38 2.05
CA LYS A 159 5.94 -11.54 2.91
C LYS A 159 4.69 -11.00 2.23
N ILE A 160 4.77 -9.81 1.63
CA ILE A 160 3.66 -9.19 0.91
C ILE A 160 3.33 -10.01 -0.35
N ALA A 161 4.34 -10.40 -1.12
CA ALA A 161 4.18 -11.23 -2.31
C ALA A 161 3.46 -12.54 -2.01
N ALA A 162 3.83 -13.22 -0.92
CA ALA A 162 3.14 -14.43 -0.46
C ALA A 162 1.65 -14.19 -0.15
N ALA A 163 1.33 -13.06 0.47
CA ALA A 163 -0.08 -12.70 0.72
C ALA A 163 -0.84 -12.43 -0.58
N ILE A 164 -0.20 -11.74 -1.55
CA ILE A 164 -0.77 -11.46 -2.87
C ILE A 164 -1.06 -12.76 -3.61
N VAL A 165 -0.12 -13.70 -3.62
CA VAL A 165 -0.28 -15.00 -4.31
C VAL A 165 -1.49 -15.77 -3.78
N LYS A 166 -1.78 -15.69 -2.47
CA LYS A 166 -2.94 -16.36 -1.86
C LYS A 166 -4.28 -15.85 -2.36
N ILE A 167 -4.35 -14.57 -2.74
CA ILE A 167 -5.61 -13.92 -3.15
C ILE A 167 -5.77 -13.76 -4.66
N ARG A 168 -4.71 -14.04 -5.43
CA ARG A 168 -4.66 -13.68 -6.86
C ARG A 168 -5.73 -14.33 -7.76
N ASN A 169 -6.32 -15.45 -7.34
CA ASN A 169 -7.32 -16.16 -8.13
C ASN A 169 -8.76 -15.81 -7.74
N ASN A 170 -8.95 -14.84 -6.82
CA ASN A 170 -10.29 -14.45 -6.41
C ASN A 170 -10.89 -13.45 -7.43
N ASN A 171 -12.15 -13.64 -7.79
CA ASN A 171 -12.86 -12.83 -8.79
C ASN A 171 -13.05 -11.35 -8.39
N ASN A 172 -12.88 -11.04 -7.11
CA ASN A 172 -12.96 -9.67 -6.59
C ASN A 172 -11.60 -8.98 -6.47
N VAL A 173 -10.53 -9.57 -7.05
CA VAL A 173 -9.17 -9.01 -7.08
C VAL A 173 -8.73 -8.76 -8.50
N PHE A 174 -8.30 -7.55 -8.81
CA PHE A 174 -7.69 -7.17 -10.09
C PHE A 174 -6.23 -6.77 -9.88
N PHE A 175 -5.33 -7.40 -10.64
CA PHE A 175 -3.89 -7.16 -10.54
C PHE A 175 -3.44 -6.13 -11.55
N ILE A 176 -2.59 -5.21 -11.09
CA ILE A 176 -1.93 -4.21 -11.94
C ILE A 176 -0.44 -4.24 -11.65
N LYS A 177 0.37 -4.51 -12.66
CA LYS A 177 1.80 -4.19 -12.60
C LYS A 177 2.00 -2.70 -12.81
N TYR A 178 2.85 -2.11 -11.99
CA TYR A 178 3.20 -0.69 -12.14
C TYR A 178 3.78 -0.39 -13.53
N GLU A 179 4.59 -1.31 -14.02
CA GLU A 179 5.22 -1.22 -15.33
C GLU A 179 4.16 -1.17 -16.44
N ASP A 180 3.19 -2.09 -16.44
CA ASP A 180 2.11 -2.13 -17.43
C ASP A 180 1.23 -0.87 -17.34
N LEU A 181 0.92 -0.42 -16.11
CA LEU A 181 0.17 0.83 -15.91
C LEU A 181 0.86 2.05 -16.53
N THR A 182 2.20 2.06 -16.56
CA THR A 182 2.98 3.20 -17.09
C THR A 182 3.31 3.10 -18.57
N THR A 183 3.27 1.90 -19.16
CA THR A 183 3.53 1.68 -20.60
C THR A 183 2.25 1.54 -21.42
N GLU A 184 1.21 0.94 -20.84
CA GLU A 184 -0.07 0.64 -21.50
C GLU A 184 -1.24 1.26 -20.72
N THR A 185 -1.08 2.52 -20.31
CA THR A 185 -1.97 3.22 -19.39
C THR A 185 -3.44 3.09 -19.74
N GLU A 186 -3.81 3.42 -20.98
CA GLU A 186 -5.22 3.40 -21.42
C GLU A 186 -5.80 1.99 -21.33
N LEU A 187 -5.07 0.98 -21.81
CA LEU A 187 -5.52 -0.42 -21.78
C LEU A 187 -5.77 -0.88 -20.35
N ILE A 188 -4.82 -0.63 -19.44
CA ILE A 188 -4.93 -1.01 -18.02
C ILE A 188 -6.10 -0.28 -17.36
N LEU A 189 -6.29 1.01 -17.64
CA LEU A 189 -7.42 1.77 -17.08
C LEU A 189 -8.77 1.30 -17.61
N ARG A 190 -8.88 0.94 -18.88
CA ARG A 190 -10.10 0.32 -19.47
C ARG A 190 -10.44 -0.99 -18.76
N HIS A 191 -9.46 -1.87 -18.54
CA HIS A 191 -9.67 -3.13 -17.83
C HIS A 191 -10.03 -2.88 -16.35
N THR A 192 -9.39 -1.91 -15.71
CA THR A 192 -9.69 -1.54 -14.32
C THR A 192 -11.13 -1.02 -14.18
N CYS A 193 -11.56 -0.11 -15.07
CA CYS A 193 -12.93 0.40 -15.07
C CYS A 193 -13.95 -0.72 -15.34
N LYS A 194 -13.69 -1.61 -16.29
CA LYS A 194 -14.53 -2.79 -16.54
C LYS A 194 -14.65 -3.69 -15.31
N PHE A 195 -13.53 -3.97 -14.64
CA PHE A 195 -13.52 -4.76 -13.40
C PHE A 195 -14.33 -4.09 -12.29
N LEU A 196 -14.19 -2.79 -12.12
CA LEU A 196 -14.92 -2.00 -11.11
C LEU A 196 -16.40 -1.78 -11.49
N ASN A 197 -16.77 -2.04 -12.75
CA ASN A 197 -18.08 -1.74 -13.34
C ASN A 197 -18.42 -0.24 -13.30
N ILE A 198 -17.44 0.57 -13.72
CA ILE A 198 -17.55 2.03 -13.90
C ILE A 198 -17.22 2.43 -15.32
N THR A 199 -17.65 3.61 -15.72
CA THR A 199 -17.39 4.13 -17.09
C THR A 199 -15.95 4.58 -17.23
N PHE A 200 -15.28 4.15 -18.29
CA PHE A 200 -13.97 4.68 -18.68
C PHE A 200 -14.15 6.00 -19.45
N HIS A 201 -13.39 7.02 -19.04
CA HIS A 201 -13.30 8.30 -19.77
C HIS A 201 -11.84 8.54 -20.20
N PRO A 202 -11.58 8.92 -21.47
CA PRO A 202 -10.21 9.15 -21.95
C PRO A 202 -9.40 10.15 -21.12
N LYS A 203 -10.05 11.15 -20.54
CA LYS A 203 -9.42 12.15 -19.64
C LYS A 203 -8.73 11.53 -18.41
N LEU A 204 -9.03 10.27 -18.04
CA LEU A 204 -8.37 9.57 -16.94
C LEU A 204 -6.90 9.28 -17.26
N VAL A 205 -6.52 9.21 -18.53
CA VAL A 205 -5.13 9.00 -18.97
C VAL A 205 -4.28 10.24 -18.74
N ASP A 206 -4.88 11.43 -18.92
CA ASP A 206 -4.18 12.71 -18.84
C ASP A 206 -4.25 13.34 -17.45
N ASN A 207 -5.31 13.04 -16.69
CA ASN A 207 -5.55 13.63 -15.38
C ASN A 207 -5.07 12.72 -14.24
N VAL A 208 -3.79 12.78 -13.95
CA VAL A 208 -3.12 11.95 -12.95
C VAL A 208 -2.99 12.65 -11.60
N ALA A 209 -3.38 13.91 -11.51
CA ALA A 209 -3.30 14.67 -10.27
C ALA A 209 -4.17 14.01 -9.19
N ALA A 210 -3.55 13.63 -8.08
CA ALA A 210 -4.31 13.15 -6.93
C ALA A 210 -5.22 14.30 -6.42
N PRO A 211 -6.52 14.05 -6.20
CA PRO A 211 -7.40 15.05 -5.62
C PRO A 211 -6.83 15.60 -4.31
N LEU A 212 -7.03 16.90 -4.06
CA LEU A 212 -6.62 17.57 -2.85
C LEU A 212 -7.17 16.81 -1.62
N GLY A 213 -6.29 16.43 -0.68
CA GLY A 213 -6.67 15.73 0.55
C GLY A 213 -6.33 14.23 0.62
N ILE A 214 -6.08 13.56 -0.51
CA ILE A 214 -5.70 12.12 -0.51
C ILE A 214 -4.30 11.90 0.06
N VAL A 215 -3.41 12.86 -0.13
CA VAL A 215 -2.01 12.74 0.25
C VAL A 215 -1.84 13.44 1.59
N SER A 216 -1.41 12.70 2.63
CA SER A 216 -1.08 13.31 3.92
C SER A 216 -0.01 14.39 3.71
N GLU A 217 -0.06 15.47 4.49
CA GLU A 217 0.89 16.62 4.41
C GLU A 217 2.37 16.23 4.47
N HIS A 218 2.66 14.98 4.82
CA HIS A 218 4.00 14.43 4.96
C HIS A 218 4.38 13.34 3.96
N GLU A 219 3.60 13.11 2.93
CA GLU A 219 4.11 12.35 1.82
C GLU A 219 5.09 13.25 1.07
N PHE A 220 6.35 12.88 1.12
CA PHE A 220 7.55 13.64 0.70
C PHE A 220 7.52 14.22 -0.73
N TRP A 221 6.56 13.83 -1.51
CA TRP A 221 6.39 14.27 -2.89
C TRP A 221 5.50 15.50 -3.04
N LYS A 222 4.78 15.93 -2.00
CA LYS A 222 4.08 17.23 -2.00
C LYS A 222 5.02 18.43 -2.13
N ASN A 223 6.25 18.32 -1.61
CA ASN A 223 7.24 19.40 -1.61
C ASN A 223 8.08 19.51 -2.89
N LYS A 224 7.96 18.56 -3.79
CA LYS A 224 8.49 18.69 -5.13
C LYS A 224 7.28 18.97 -6.00
N ASN A 225 7.28 20.09 -6.72
CA ASN A 225 6.37 20.40 -7.81
C ASN A 225 6.42 19.28 -8.87
N VAL A 226 6.07 18.06 -8.46
CA VAL A 226 5.81 16.98 -9.37
C VAL A 226 4.42 17.26 -9.89
N LYS A 227 4.37 18.13 -10.88
CA LYS A 227 3.36 18.05 -11.90
C LYS A 227 3.50 16.64 -12.45
N VAL A 228 2.64 15.72 -12.00
CA VAL A 228 2.47 14.42 -12.66
C VAL A 228 1.70 14.75 -13.93
N GLU A 229 2.39 15.41 -14.84
CA GLU A 229 1.81 15.86 -16.10
C GLU A 229 1.56 14.67 -17.04
N THR A 230 2.23 13.55 -16.83
CA THR A 230 1.99 12.30 -17.58
C THR A 230 2.47 11.08 -16.81
N ILE A 231 1.74 9.98 -16.93
CA ILE A 231 2.12 8.66 -16.35
C ILE A 231 3.45 8.14 -16.96
N GLN A 232 3.86 8.69 -18.08
CA GLN A 232 4.95 8.20 -18.96
C GLN A 232 6.39 8.35 -18.41
N ASN A 233 6.63 8.94 -17.25
CA ASN A 233 7.97 9.06 -16.68
C ASN A 233 8.39 7.79 -15.91
N ASN A 234 8.25 6.63 -16.53
CA ASN A 234 8.79 5.40 -15.98
C ASN A 234 10.26 5.25 -16.39
N ASN A 235 11.17 5.63 -15.50
CA ASN A 235 12.58 5.23 -15.64
C ASN A 235 12.75 3.84 -14.99
N PRO A 236 12.83 2.74 -15.78
CA PRO A 236 12.98 1.38 -15.26
C PRO A 236 14.30 1.22 -14.50
N ASP A 237 15.28 2.05 -14.76
CA ASP A 237 16.61 2.02 -14.17
C ASP A 237 16.79 2.93 -12.94
N LYS A 238 15.73 3.58 -12.49
CA LYS A 238 15.76 4.48 -11.32
C LYS A 238 16.31 3.82 -10.04
N TRP A 239 16.22 2.52 -9.93
CA TRP A 239 16.79 1.76 -8.82
C TRP A 239 18.32 1.86 -8.77
N LYS A 240 19.02 2.02 -9.91
CA LYS A 240 20.49 2.16 -10.01
C LYS A 240 21.03 3.37 -9.23
N GLU A 241 20.21 4.37 -8.99
CA GLU A 241 20.57 5.52 -8.17
C GLU A 241 20.68 5.20 -6.66
N ALA A 242 20.18 4.04 -6.21
CA ALA A 242 20.12 3.67 -4.81
C ALA A 242 20.71 2.30 -4.48
N LEU A 243 20.91 1.44 -5.46
CA LEU A 243 21.44 0.10 -5.29
C LEU A 243 22.68 -0.06 -6.19
N ASP A 244 23.81 -0.47 -5.59
CA ASP A 244 24.96 -0.97 -6.34
C ASP A 244 24.72 -2.41 -6.83
N ASN A 245 25.64 -2.92 -7.65
CA ASN A 245 25.55 -4.26 -8.22
C ASN A 245 25.45 -5.38 -7.15
N ASN A 246 26.15 -5.26 -6.02
CA ASN A 246 26.09 -6.28 -4.96
C ASN A 246 24.72 -6.25 -4.25
N GLN A 247 24.21 -5.07 -4.02
CA GLN A 247 22.90 -4.83 -3.40
C GLN A 247 21.76 -5.30 -4.29
N GLU A 248 21.80 -5.01 -5.59
CA GLU A 248 20.84 -5.52 -6.57
C GLU A 248 20.79 -7.04 -6.56
N ASN A 249 21.97 -7.70 -6.65
CA ASN A 249 22.05 -9.15 -6.66
C ASN A 249 21.48 -9.77 -5.39
N LEU A 250 21.70 -9.14 -4.22
CA LEU A 250 21.13 -9.58 -2.95
C LEU A 250 19.59 -9.47 -2.95
N VAL A 251 19.03 -8.36 -3.41
CA VAL A 251 17.58 -8.17 -3.55
C VAL A 251 16.99 -9.21 -4.49
N ASN A 252 17.60 -9.40 -5.67
CA ASN A 252 17.15 -10.36 -6.67
C ASN A 252 17.16 -11.78 -6.10
N PHE A 253 18.23 -12.21 -5.44
CA PHE A 253 18.32 -13.51 -4.81
C PHE A 253 17.21 -13.75 -3.79
N ILE A 254 16.99 -12.81 -2.87
CA ILE A 254 15.98 -12.96 -1.81
C ILE A 254 14.58 -13.00 -2.38
N THR A 255 14.28 -12.24 -3.43
CA THR A 255 12.90 -12.05 -3.93
C THR A 255 12.53 -12.93 -5.12
N LYS A 256 13.50 -13.57 -5.79
CA LYS A 256 13.35 -14.29 -7.07
C LYS A 256 12.13 -15.21 -7.13
N SER A 257 11.94 -16.08 -6.12
CA SER A 257 10.90 -17.11 -6.15
C SER A 257 9.48 -16.53 -6.23
N TYR A 258 9.24 -15.40 -5.56
CA TYR A 258 7.95 -14.73 -5.61
C TYR A 258 7.82 -13.76 -6.80
N ALA A 259 8.91 -13.10 -7.17
CA ALA A 259 8.95 -12.24 -8.34
C ALA A 259 8.59 -13.01 -9.62
N ALA A 260 9.11 -14.23 -9.76
CA ALA A 260 8.81 -15.12 -10.88
C ALA A 260 7.31 -15.43 -11.03
N GLN A 261 6.57 -15.51 -9.92
CA GLN A 261 5.12 -15.74 -9.94
C GLN A 261 4.33 -14.57 -10.54
N PHE A 262 4.96 -13.40 -10.64
CA PHE A 262 4.42 -12.19 -11.27
C PHE A 262 5.05 -11.91 -12.64
N GLY A 263 5.85 -12.87 -13.16
CA GLY A 263 6.49 -12.75 -14.46
C GLY A 263 7.76 -11.89 -14.49
N TYR A 264 8.37 -11.59 -13.34
CA TYR A 264 9.68 -10.92 -13.29
C TYR A 264 10.80 -11.96 -13.35
N VAL A 265 11.67 -11.84 -14.35
CA VAL A 265 12.87 -12.67 -14.49
C VAL A 265 14.04 -11.98 -13.83
N LEU A 266 14.52 -12.51 -12.69
CA LEU A 266 15.61 -11.95 -11.92
C LEU A 266 16.83 -12.86 -11.99
N THR A 267 17.97 -12.28 -12.36
CA THR A 267 19.28 -12.95 -12.38
C THR A 267 20.11 -12.46 -11.20
N TYR A 268 21.13 -13.26 -10.80
CA TYR A 268 22.06 -12.90 -9.73
C TYR A 268 23.38 -13.65 -9.85
N ASN A 269 24.41 -13.06 -9.25
CA ASN A 269 25.76 -13.63 -9.14
C ASN A 269 26.11 -13.90 -7.68
N TRP A 270 26.59 -15.10 -7.36
CA TRP A 270 26.88 -15.52 -6.00
C TRP A 270 27.97 -14.70 -5.28
N LYS A 271 29.01 -14.29 -6.01
CA LYS A 271 30.05 -13.43 -5.43
C LYS A 271 29.50 -12.05 -5.02
N ALA A 272 28.61 -11.50 -5.86
CA ALA A 272 27.94 -10.23 -5.55
C ALA A 272 26.97 -10.36 -4.37
N ILE A 273 26.20 -11.46 -4.29
CA ILE A 273 25.31 -11.73 -3.14
C ILE A 273 26.12 -11.77 -1.83
N TYR A 274 27.22 -12.51 -1.80
CA TYR A 274 28.05 -12.62 -0.60
C TYR A 274 28.57 -11.25 -0.12
N LYS A 275 29.06 -10.41 -1.03
CA LYS A 275 29.49 -9.04 -0.71
C LYS A 275 28.33 -8.17 -0.21
N GLY A 276 27.18 -8.23 -0.88
CA GLY A 276 25.96 -7.52 -0.47
C GLY A 276 25.47 -7.95 0.91
N PHE A 277 25.50 -9.24 1.19
CA PHE A 277 25.13 -9.80 2.49
C PHE A 277 26.07 -9.31 3.61
N LEU A 278 27.38 -9.38 3.43
CA LEU A 278 28.35 -8.87 4.42
C LEU A 278 28.17 -7.38 4.71
N HIS A 279 27.87 -6.60 3.68
CA HIS A 279 27.62 -5.16 3.86
C HIS A 279 26.34 -4.92 4.67
N ASP A 280 25.27 -5.66 4.38
CA ASP A 280 23.95 -5.44 5.00
C ASP A 280 23.82 -6.01 6.41
N THR A 281 24.56 -7.10 6.74
CA THR A 281 24.57 -7.70 8.09
C THR A 281 25.07 -6.73 9.15
N LYS A 282 26.02 -5.85 8.83
CA LYS A 282 26.49 -4.79 9.73
C LYS A 282 25.33 -3.85 10.14
N LYS A 283 24.38 -3.62 9.23
CA LYS A 283 23.18 -2.81 9.50
C LYS A 283 22.13 -3.59 10.32
N LEU A 284 21.94 -4.88 10.03
CA LEU A 284 21.01 -5.76 10.76
C LEU A 284 21.39 -5.91 12.24
N LEU A 285 22.66 -6.01 12.54
CA LEU A 285 23.19 -6.20 13.89
C LEU A 285 23.21 -4.92 14.73
N SER A 286 22.81 -3.78 14.15
CA SER A 286 22.66 -2.55 14.94
C SER A 286 21.56 -2.70 16.01
N PRO A 287 21.75 -2.24 17.27
CA PRO A 287 20.78 -2.41 18.35
C PRO A 287 19.39 -1.83 18.02
N ARG A 288 19.33 -0.80 17.16
CA ARG A 288 18.07 -0.19 16.70
C ARG A 288 17.31 -1.07 15.72
N GLU A 289 18.02 -1.76 14.81
CA GLU A 289 17.41 -2.65 13.83
C GLU A 289 17.00 -4.00 14.47
N PHE A 290 17.78 -4.50 15.42
CA PHE A 290 17.46 -5.71 16.18
C PHE A 290 16.13 -5.56 16.95
N LYS A 291 15.95 -4.47 17.70
CA LYS A 291 14.66 -4.17 18.35
C LYS A 291 13.48 -4.10 17.37
N ARG A 292 13.70 -3.57 16.17
CA ARG A 292 12.65 -3.48 15.13
C ARG A 292 12.34 -4.79 14.46
N PHE A 293 13.32 -5.66 14.29
CA PHE A 293 13.10 -6.99 13.72
C PHE A 293 12.09 -7.76 14.58
N PHE A 294 12.27 -7.80 15.89
CA PHE A 294 11.38 -8.50 16.82
C PHE A 294 10.05 -7.77 17.07
N SER A 295 10.00 -6.45 17.02
CA SER A 295 8.73 -5.71 17.20
C SER A 295 7.77 -5.77 16.00
N ASN A 296 8.24 -6.16 14.81
CA ASN A 296 7.42 -6.22 13.58
C ASN A 296 7.21 -7.64 13.02
N THR A 297 7.68 -8.67 13.73
CA THR A 297 7.45 -10.08 13.35
C THR A 297 6.09 -10.60 13.85
N HIS A 298 5.39 -9.82 14.67
CA HIS A 298 4.06 -10.13 15.18
C HIS A 298 3.00 -9.24 14.50
N GLY A 299 3.00 -9.20 13.16
CA GLY A 299 1.98 -8.50 12.38
C GLY A 299 1.79 -9.14 11.02
#